data_8166d69739a6932fd8d0e27a2b783dfc
#
_entry.id   8166d69739a6932fd8d0e27a2b783dfc
#
_cell.length_a   1.000
_cell.length_b   1.000
_cell.length_c   1.000
_cell.angle_alpha   90.00
_cell.angle_beta   90.00
_cell.angle_gamma   90.00
#
_symmetry.space_group_name_H-M   'P 1'
#
loop_
_entity.id
_entity.type
_entity.pdbx_description
1 polymer ?
#
loop_
_entity_poly.entity_id
_entity_poly.type
_entity_poly.pdbx_seq_one_letter_code
_entity_poly.pdbx_strand_id
1 'polypeptide(L)'
;MTHLRQVMLEELQRRNFASTTISSYLHAVEQFARHFKCRPDRLNHTHFRSYQAYLLRERKMQPRTVRLHVAALRFFFVKALKRRYLLDDTPYPKAPRRLPQILSVEEVARVIDAADSLSHRTMLMVLYSTGMRNAELRQLQVADIDSRRMLIHIQRGKGGRDRYVPLSPTLLTTLRVLPVDAAEDLAVSGDR
;
A
#
# COMPACT_ATOMS: atom_id res chain seq x y z
N MET A 1 -23.42 -1.08 10.44
CA MET A 1 -22.12 -1.83 10.52
C MET A 1 -22.37 -3.08 11.36
N THR A 2 -21.91 -4.27 10.97
CA THR A 2 -22.14 -5.49 11.77
C THR A 2 -21.27 -5.46 13.05
N HIS A 3 -21.77 -6.02 14.16
CA HIS A 3 -21.03 -6.10 15.43
C HIS A 3 -19.61 -6.68 15.27
N LEU A 4 -19.45 -7.75 14.46
CA LEU A 4 -18.14 -8.38 14.23
C LEU A 4 -17.16 -7.46 13.50
N ARG A 5 -17.63 -6.65 12.56
CA ARG A 5 -16.81 -5.64 11.88
C ARG A 5 -16.33 -4.58 12.86
N GLN A 6 -17.21 -4.14 13.76
CA GLN A 6 -16.86 -3.17 14.78
C GLN A 6 -15.80 -3.69 15.74
N VAL A 7 -15.98 -4.91 16.26
CA VAL A 7 -14.99 -5.56 17.16
C VAL A 7 -13.62 -5.69 16.48
N MET A 8 -13.60 -6.08 15.20
CA MET A 8 -12.34 -6.17 14.45
C MET A 8 -11.70 -4.80 14.23
N LEU A 9 -12.50 -3.78 13.91
CA LEU A 9 -12.03 -2.41 13.71
C LEU A 9 -11.38 -1.85 14.97
N GLU A 10 -12.05 -1.97 16.11
CA GLU A 10 -11.53 -1.52 17.42
C GLU A 10 -10.22 -2.21 17.78
N GLU A 11 -10.13 -3.51 17.51
CA GLU A 11 -8.92 -4.28 17.80
C GLU A 11 -7.74 -3.90 16.90
N LEU A 12 -8.00 -3.51 15.63
CA LEU A 12 -7.00 -2.98 14.71
C LEU A 12 -6.56 -1.57 15.11
N GLN A 13 -7.51 -0.69 15.46
CA GLN A 13 -7.24 0.68 15.90
C GLN A 13 -6.44 0.70 17.21
N ARG A 14 -6.82 -0.11 18.18
CA ARG A 14 -6.11 -0.26 19.46
C ARG A 14 -4.63 -0.64 19.29
N ARG A 15 -4.29 -1.31 18.18
CA ARG A 15 -2.91 -1.67 17.81
C ARG A 15 -2.25 -0.69 16.86
N ASN A 16 -2.87 0.46 16.62
CA ASN A 16 -2.38 1.52 15.76
C ASN A 16 -2.00 1.03 14.35
N PHE A 17 -2.85 0.16 13.75
CA PHE A 17 -2.68 -0.22 12.35
C PHE A 17 -2.98 0.96 11.42
N ALA A 18 -2.20 1.08 10.34
CA ALA A 18 -2.46 2.09 9.31
C ALA A 18 -3.85 1.90 8.67
N SER A 19 -4.51 3.00 8.28
CA SER A 19 -5.85 3.00 7.70
C SER A 19 -5.98 2.06 6.49
N THR A 20 -4.96 2.04 5.62
CA THR A 20 -4.89 1.14 4.47
C THR A 20 -4.85 -0.34 4.87
N THR A 21 -4.15 -0.69 5.96
CA THR A 21 -4.12 -2.06 6.49
C THR A 21 -5.47 -2.43 7.10
N ILE A 22 -6.09 -1.49 7.83
CA ILE A 22 -7.42 -1.68 8.42
C ILE A 22 -8.43 -2.00 7.31
N SER A 23 -8.50 -1.17 6.27
CA SER A 23 -9.40 -1.36 5.13
C SER A 23 -9.16 -2.70 4.43
N SER A 24 -7.90 -3.05 4.17
CA SER A 24 -7.53 -4.31 3.52
C SER A 24 -7.93 -5.54 4.34
N TYR A 25 -7.76 -5.48 5.67
CA TYR A 25 -8.09 -6.58 6.56
C TYR A 25 -9.61 -6.77 6.69
N LEU A 26 -10.35 -5.67 6.86
CA LEU A 26 -11.82 -5.73 6.92
C LEU A 26 -12.39 -6.28 5.61
N HIS A 27 -11.86 -5.81 4.46
CA HIS A 27 -12.28 -6.29 3.15
C HIS A 27 -12.00 -7.79 2.95
N ALA A 28 -10.84 -8.29 3.38
CA ALA A 28 -10.50 -9.71 3.27
C ALA A 28 -11.47 -10.61 4.09
N VAL A 29 -11.87 -10.18 5.30
CA VAL A 29 -12.83 -10.93 6.13
C VAL A 29 -14.24 -10.85 5.52
N GLU A 30 -14.62 -9.70 4.95
CA GLU A 30 -15.89 -9.56 4.24
C GLU A 30 -15.97 -10.48 3.02
N GLN A 31 -14.91 -10.54 2.20
CA GLN A 31 -14.87 -11.46 1.06
C GLN A 31 -14.96 -12.93 1.49
N PHE A 32 -14.33 -13.29 2.58
CA PHE A 32 -14.41 -14.63 3.16
C PHE A 32 -15.86 -14.98 3.56
N ALA A 33 -16.54 -14.09 4.29
CA ALA A 33 -17.93 -14.27 4.69
C ALA A 33 -18.88 -14.34 3.48
N ARG A 34 -18.64 -13.50 2.47
CA ARG A 34 -19.42 -13.46 1.21
C ARG A 34 -19.27 -14.74 0.41
N HIS A 35 -18.05 -15.31 0.35
CA HIS A 35 -17.79 -16.55 -0.37
C HIS A 35 -18.63 -17.72 0.18
N PHE A 36 -18.73 -17.85 1.50
CA PHE A 36 -19.52 -18.90 2.13
C PHE A 36 -20.98 -18.49 2.40
N LYS A 37 -21.37 -17.27 2.07
CA LYS A 37 -22.72 -16.72 2.37
C LYS A 37 -23.14 -16.90 3.82
N CYS A 38 -22.17 -16.86 4.73
CA CYS A 38 -22.34 -17.15 6.15
C CYS A 38 -21.58 -16.12 7.01
N ARG A 39 -22.06 -15.92 8.25
CA ARG A 39 -21.37 -15.08 9.22
C ARG A 39 -19.97 -15.65 9.51
N PRO A 40 -18.92 -14.81 9.50
CA PRO A 40 -17.54 -15.28 9.62
C PRO A 40 -17.24 -15.94 10.98
N ASP A 41 -18.00 -15.62 12.05
CA ASP A 41 -17.87 -16.24 13.37
C ASP A 41 -18.38 -17.69 13.42
N ARG A 42 -19.17 -18.12 12.45
CA ARG A 42 -19.65 -19.51 12.32
C ARG A 42 -18.72 -20.39 11.47
N LEU A 43 -17.76 -19.78 10.81
CA LEU A 43 -16.80 -20.47 9.95
C LEU A 43 -15.62 -21.00 10.79
N ASN A 44 -15.04 -22.12 10.36
CA ASN A 44 -13.99 -22.82 11.07
C ASN A 44 -12.73 -23.01 10.20
N HIS A 45 -11.74 -23.77 10.68
CA HIS A 45 -10.48 -23.99 9.99
C HIS A 45 -10.64 -24.70 8.63
N THR A 46 -11.64 -25.59 8.47
CA THR A 46 -11.91 -26.28 7.20
C THR A 46 -12.33 -25.27 6.13
N HIS A 47 -13.22 -24.35 6.48
CA HIS A 47 -13.62 -23.25 5.59
C HIS A 47 -12.43 -22.35 5.25
N PHE A 48 -11.55 -22.11 6.21
CA PHE A 48 -10.35 -21.33 5.97
C PHE A 48 -9.41 -21.99 4.95
N ARG A 49 -9.15 -23.30 5.10
CA ARG A 49 -8.31 -24.09 4.16
C ARG A 49 -8.94 -24.13 2.77
N SER A 50 -10.24 -24.40 2.67
CA SER A 50 -10.93 -24.44 1.38
C SER A 50 -10.93 -23.07 0.70
N TYR A 51 -11.10 -21.97 1.44
CA TYR A 51 -11.01 -20.63 0.91
C TYR A 51 -9.60 -20.28 0.41
N GLN A 52 -8.57 -20.68 1.14
CA GLN A 52 -7.18 -20.49 0.67
C GLN A 52 -6.92 -21.25 -0.64
N ALA A 53 -7.41 -22.49 -0.76
CA ALA A 53 -7.32 -23.27 -1.99
C ALA A 53 -8.11 -22.60 -3.14
N TYR A 54 -9.32 -22.11 -2.87
CA TYR A 54 -10.13 -21.35 -3.82
C TYR A 54 -9.41 -20.10 -4.35
N LEU A 55 -8.81 -19.28 -3.46
CA LEU A 55 -8.08 -18.07 -3.86
C LEU A 55 -6.89 -18.40 -4.78
N LEU A 56 -6.19 -19.50 -4.51
CA LEU A 56 -5.02 -19.92 -5.30
C LEU A 56 -5.40 -20.59 -6.62
N ARG A 57 -6.36 -21.53 -6.60
CA ARG A 57 -6.67 -22.40 -7.74
C ARG A 57 -7.72 -21.81 -8.68
N GLU A 58 -8.81 -21.30 -8.13
CA GLU A 58 -9.94 -20.80 -8.92
C GLU A 58 -9.79 -19.30 -9.24
N ARG A 59 -9.51 -18.48 -8.21
CA ARG A 59 -9.27 -17.04 -8.40
C ARG A 59 -7.88 -16.73 -8.97
N LYS A 60 -6.96 -17.71 -9.00
CA LYS A 60 -5.57 -17.56 -9.49
C LYS A 60 -4.87 -16.33 -8.92
N MET A 61 -5.17 -15.99 -7.65
CA MET A 61 -4.57 -14.84 -7.00
C MET A 61 -3.09 -15.07 -6.73
N GLN A 62 -2.32 -14.00 -6.82
CA GLN A 62 -0.89 -14.07 -6.50
C GLN A 62 -0.69 -14.51 -5.04
N PRO A 63 0.30 -15.39 -4.74
CA PRO A 63 0.56 -15.88 -3.38
C PRO A 63 0.74 -14.75 -2.34
N ARG A 64 1.28 -13.61 -2.76
CA ARG A 64 1.43 -12.43 -1.91
C ARG A 64 0.08 -11.85 -1.47
N THR A 65 -0.90 -11.80 -2.38
CA THR A 65 -2.27 -11.35 -2.07
C THR A 65 -2.98 -12.35 -1.16
N VAL A 66 -2.83 -13.65 -1.43
CA VAL A 66 -3.40 -14.70 -0.57
C VAL A 66 -2.81 -14.63 0.85
N ARG A 67 -1.50 -14.31 0.99
CA ARG A 67 -0.90 -14.07 2.31
C ARG A 67 -1.58 -12.94 3.09
N LEU A 68 -2.02 -11.89 2.42
CA LEU A 68 -2.79 -10.80 3.05
C LEU A 68 -4.12 -11.32 3.59
N HIS A 69 -4.88 -12.08 2.78
CA HIS A 69 -6.14 -12.70 3.22
C HIS A 69 -5.92 -13.62 4.42
N VAL A 70 -4.90 -14.48 4.36
CA VAL A 70 -4.52 -15.36 5.49
C VAL A 70 -4.21 -14.56 6.74
N ALA A 71 -3.41 -13.49 6.63
CA ALA A 71 -3.06 -12.63 7.76
C ALA A 71 -4.28 -11.95 8.38
N ALA A 72 -5.19 -11.43 7.54
CA ALA A 72 -6.42 -10.78 7.98
C ALA A 72 -7.36 -11.75 8.71
N LEU A 73 -7.56 -12.95 8.16
CA LEU A 73 -8.38 -13.99 8.77
C LEU A 73 -7.77 -14.50 10.07
N ARG A 74 -6.44 -14.71 10.10
CA ARG A 74 -5.74 -15.06 11.36
C ARG A 74 -5.93 -13.99 12.42
N PHE A 75 -5.79 -12.70 12.04
CA PHE A 75 -6.04 -11.60 12.96
C PHE A 75 -7.48 -11.63 13.48
N PHE A 76 -8.46 -11.76 12.60
CA PHE A 76 -9.88 -11.81 12.97
C PHE A 76 -10.18 -12.93 13.96
N PHE A 77 -9.82 -14.18 13.63
CA PHE A 77 -10.12 -15.30 14.49
C PHE A 77 -9.36 -15.26 15.83
N VAL A 78 -8.09 -14.86 15.82
CA VAL A 78 -7.25 -14.91 17.03
C VAL A 78 -7.41 -13.69 17.91
N LYS A 79 -7.38 -12.51 17.30
CA LYS A 79 -7.35 -11.25 18.05
C LYS A 79 -8.74 -10.72 18.32
N ALA A 80 -9.63 -10.73 17.32
CA ALA A 80 -10.99 -10.24 17.48
C ALA A 80 -11.90 -11.27 18.15
N LEU A 81 -11.89 -12.54 17.72
CA LEU A 81 -12.75 -13.59 18.26
C LEU A 81 -12.13 -14.41 19.40
N LYS A 82 -10.83 -14.20 19.72
CA LYS A 82 -10.08 -14.93 20.76
C LYS A 82 -10.01 -16.45 20.54
N ARG A 83 -10.16 -16.94 19.30
CA ARG A 83 -10.16 -18.36 18.94
C ARG A 83 -8.77 -18.80 18.48
N ARG A 84 -7.87 -19.09 19.42
CA ARG A 84 -6.46 -19.45 19.12
C ARG A 84 -6.29 -20.78 18.40
N TYR A 85 -7.16 -21.75 18.66
CA TYR A 85 -7.09 -23.14 18.14
C TYR A 85 -7.26 -23.26 16.60
N LEU A 86 -7.65 -22.19 15.92
CA LEU A 86 -7.86 -22.19 14.46
C LEU A 86 -6.57 -21.97 13.63
N LEU A 87 -5.41 -21.84 14.27
CA LEU A 87 -4.22 -21.30 13.62
C LEU A 87 -3.16 -22.31 13.18
N ASP A 88 -3.04 -23.42 13.91
CA ASP A 88 -1.84 -24.27 13.80
C ASP A 88 -1.73 -24.96 12.44
N ASP A 89 -2.84 -25.07 11.71
CA ASP A 89 -2.92 -25.86 10.48
C ASP A 89 -3.13 -25.01 9.19
N THR A 90 -2.87 -23.68 9.24
CA THR A 90 -3.03 -22.84 8.05
C THR A 90 -1.73 -22.14 7.67
N PRO A 91 -0.90 -22.77 6.83
CA PRO A 91 0.38 -22.21 6.43
C PRO A 91 0.20 -20.99 5.52
N TYR A 92 1.12 -20.04 5.61
CA TYR A 92 1.23 -18.99 4.62
C TYR A 92 1.72 -19.56 3.28
N PRO A 93 1.09 -19.22 2.15
CA PRO A 93 1.56 -19.69 0.86
C PRO A 93 2.98 -19.17 0.59
N LYS A 94 3.83 -20.04 0.05
CA LYS A 94 5.18 -19.67 -0.38
C LYS A 94 5.05 -18.74 -1.60
N ALA A 95 5.67 -17.57 -1.53
CA ALA A 95 5.75 -16.64 -2.65
C ALA A 95 7.18 -16.67 -3.20
N PRO A 96 7.38 -16.95 -4.50
CA PRO A 96 8.71 -16.89 -5.09
C PRO A 96 9.24 -15.45 -5.00
N ARG A 97 10.50 -15.30 -4.59
CA ARG A 97 11.21 -14.03 -4.66
C ARG A 97 11.71 -13.89 -6.10
N ARG A 98 11.09 -12.98 -6.85
CA ARG A 98 11.64 -12.54 -8.14
C ARG A 98 12.44 -11.27 -7.90
N LEU A 99 13.64 -11.21 -8.45
CA LEU A 99 14.40 -9.97 -8.49
C LEU A 99 13.65 -8.98 -9.40
N PRO A 100 13.56 -7.71 -8.99
CA PRO A 100 13.01 -6.68 -9.86
C PRO A 100 13.91 -6.52 -11.08
N GLN A 101 13.32 -6.26 -12.24
CA GLN A 101 14.06 -5.83 -13.41
C GLN A 101 14.50 -4.38 -13.17
N ILE A 102 15.81 -4.14 -13.26
CA ILE A 102 16.40 -2.82 -13.09
C ILE A 102 16.55 -2.22 -14.48
N LEU A 103 16.01 -1.01 -14.67
CA LEU A 103 16.16 -0.24 -15.91
C LEU A 103 17.54 0.41 -15.94
N SER A 104 18.14 0.52 -17.13
CA SER A 104 19.35 1.34 -17.33
C SER A 104 19.02 2.84 -17.24
N VAL A 105 20.06 3.66 -17.10
CA VAL A 105 19.90 5.14 -17.06
C VAL A 105 19.23 5.64 -18.34
N GLU A 106 19.59 5.08 -19.50
CA GLU A 106 19.05 5.45 -20.81
C GLU A 106 17.58 5.02 -20.94
N GLU A 107 17.20 3.88 -20.38
CA GLU A 107 15.81 3.42 -20.33
C GLU A 107 14.96 4.33 -19.44
N VAL A 108 15.49 4.74 -18.28
CA VAL A 108 14.81 5.69 -17.39
C VAL A 108 14.64 7.04 -18.07
N ALA A 109 15.68 7.57 -18.76
CA ALA A 109 15.58 8.81 -19.51
C ALA A 109 14.47 8.75 -20.57
N ARG A 110 14.40 7.67 -21.35
CA ARG A 110 13.32 7.45 -22.33
C ARG A 110 11.92 7.42 -21.69
N VAL A 111 11.77 6.81 -20.52
CA VAL A 111 10.48 6.79 -19.79
C VAL A 111 10.09 8.21 -19.34
N ILE A 112 11.05 9.00 -18.84
CA ILE A 112 10.80 10.37 -18.41
C ILE A 112 10.46 11.25 -19.63
N ASP A 113 11.16 11.09 -20.75
CA ASP A 113 10.95 11.88 -21.96
C ASP A 113 9.65 11.52 -22.68
N ALA A 114 9.16 10.31 -22.54
CA ALA A 114 7.87 9.85 -23.09
C ALA A 114 6.66 10.34 -22.28
N ALA A 115 6.85 11.09 -21.20
CA ALA A 115 5.73 11.62 -20.42
C ALA A 115 4.96 12.72 -21.19
N ASP A 116 3.63 12.57 -21.28
CA ASP A 116 2.75 13.42 -22.07
C ASP A 116 2.61 14.86 -21.53
N SER A 117 2.91 15.08 -20.26
CA SER A 117 2.80 16.41 -19.62
C SER A 117 4.01 16.74 -18.77
N LEU A 118 4.26 18.04 -18.60
CA LEU A 118 5.32 18.54 -17.72
C LEU A 118 5.13 18.03 -16.28
N SER A 119 3.90 17.93 -15.79
CA SER A 119 3.57 17.42 -14.47
C SER A 119 4.00 15.97 -14.33
N HIS A 120 3.60 15.08 -15.24
CA HIS A 120 4.00 13.66 -15.21
C HIS A 120 5.52 13.50 -15.33
N ARG A 121 6.14 14.26 -16.21
CA ARG A 121 7.60 14.28 -16.37
C ARG A 121 8.30 14.65 -15.06
N THR A 122 7.83 15.71 -14.40
CA THR A 122 8.39 16.16 -13.13
C THR A 122 8.17 15.12 -12.02
N MET A 123 6.99 14.51 -11.96
CA MET A 123 6.73 13.40 -11.00
C MET A 123 7.73 12.26 -11.16
N LEU A 124 7.97 11.82 -12.39
CA LEU A 124 8.95 10.77 -12.69
C LEU A 124 10.37 11.19 -12.30
N MET A 125 10.76 12.45 -12.58
CA MET A 125 12.06 13.00 -12.17
C MET A 125 12.21 13.04 -10.65
N VAL A 126 11.18 13.47 -9.91
CA VAL A 126 11.18 13.45 -8.44
C VAL A 126 11.34 12.03 -7.91
N LEU A 127 10.55 11.07 -8.42
CA LEU A 127 10.62 9.68 -7.99
C LEU A 127 12.01 9.07 -8.24
N TYR A 128 12.57 9.30 -9.42
CA TYR A 128 13.87 8.76 -9.80
C TYR A 128 15.02 9.37 -9.00
N SER A 129 15.05 10.70 -8.85
CA SER A 129 16.16 11.40 -8.20
C SER A 129 16.18 11.22 -6.67
N THR A 130 15.00 11.05 -6.05
CA THR A 130 14.88 11.00 -4.59
C THR A 130 14.64 9.61 -4.02
N GLY A 131 14.21 8.67 -4.86
CA GLY A 131 13.78 7.34 -4.43
C GLY A 131 12.57 7.37 -3.48
N MET A 132 11.79 8.45 -3.45
CA MET A 132 10.58 8.50 -2.63
C MET A 132 9.49 7.56 -3.19
N ARG A 133 8.56 7.18 -2.32
CA ARG A 133 7.44 6.34 -2.73
C ARG A 133 6.36 7.18 -3.42
N ASN A 134 5.59 6.58 -4.33
CA ASN A 134 4.48 7.27 -4.98
C ASN A 134 3.51 7.90 -3.96
N ALA A 135 3.19 7.22 -2.87
CA ALA A 135 2.32 7.77 -1.82
C ALA A 135 2.94 8.98 -1.09
N GLU A 136 4.27 9.04 -0.99
CA GLU A 136 4.99 10.19 -0.41
C GLU A 136 5.02 11.37 -1.39
N LEU A 137 5.23 11.09 -2.69
CA LEU A 137 5.15 12.11 -3.73
C LEU A 137 3.79 12.80 -3.76
N ARG A 138 2.71 12.03 -3.66
CA ARG A 138 1.33 12.57 -3.66
C ARG A 138 0.98 13.43 -2.44
N GLN A 139 1.76 13.37 -1.40
CA GLN A 139 1.59 14.18 -0.19
C GLN A 139 2.62 15.32 -0.10
N LEU A 140 3.53 15.41 -1.09
CA LEU A 140 4.58 16.41 -1.11
C LEU A 140 4.00 17.82 -1.30
N GLN A 141 4.38 18.73 -0.42
CA GLN A 141 3.98 20.13 -0.46
C GLN A 141 5.15 21.03 -0.83
N VAL A 142 4.87 22.22 -1.33
CA VAL A 142 5.91 23.21 -1.63
C VAL A 142 6.72 23.57 -0.38
N ALA A 143 6.08 23.59 0.79
CA ALA A 143 6.73 23.83 2.08
C ALA A 143 7.76 22.76 2.47
N ASP A 144 7.68 21.57 1.88
CA ASP A 144 8.63 20.48 2.14
C ASP A 144 9.95 20.65 1.35
N ILE A 145 10.02 21.62 0.43
CA ILE A 145 11.16 21.85 -0.45
C ILE A 145 12.04 22.95 0.13
N ASP A 146 13.18 22.57 0.71
CA ASP A 146 14.18 23.53 1.17
C ASP A 146 15.21 23.80 0.07
N SER A 147 14.95 24.82 -0.73
CA SER A 147 15.83 25.23 -1.84
C SER A 147 17.17 25.84 -1.36
N ARG A 148 17.27 26.31 -0.10
CA ARG A 148 18.53 26.84 0.45
C ARG A 148 19.48 25.73 0.84
N ARG A 149 18.93 24.66 1.45
CA ARG A 149 19.71 23.50 1.87
C ARG A 149 19.79 22.41 0.80
N MET A 150 19.07 22.57 -0.30
CA MET A 150 18.94 21.58 -1.38
C MET A 150 18.45 20.22 -0.86
N LEU A 151 17.35 20.24 -0.08
CA LEU A 151 16.76 19.08 0.55
C LEU A 151 15.23 19.08 0.33
N ILE A 152 14.65 17.89 0.28
CA ILE A 152 13.21 17.67 0.36
C ILE A 152 12.90 16.92 1.66
N HIS A 153 11.97 17.44 2.46
CA HIS A 153 11.48 16.82 3.68
C HIS A 153 10.35 15.86 3.36
N ILE A 154 10.53 14.57 3.58
CA ILE A 154 9.49 13.57 3.41
C ILE A 154 8.87 13.30 4.77
N GLN A 155 7.65 13.81 4.95
CA GLN A 155 6.88 13.68 6.17
C GLN A 155 6.17 12.31 6.20
N ARG A 156 6.08 11.73 7.40
CA ARG A 156 5.32 10.50 7.68
C ARG A 156 5.53 9.36 6.68
N GLY A 157 6.77 9.13 6.28
CA GLY A 157 7.15 8.00 5.43
C GLY A 157 6.70 6.65 6.01
N LYS A 158 7.05 5.54 5.37
CA LYS A 158 6.69 4.19 5.83
C LYS A 158 7.07 3.97 7.29
N GLY A 159 6.06 3.69 8.13
CA GLY A 159 6.23 3.54 9.58
C GLY A 159 6.21 4.86 10.35
N GLY A 160 5.70 5.95 9.74
CA GLY A 160 5.54 7.26 10.38
C GLY A 160 6.86 8.00 10.62
N ARG A 161 7.93 7.65 9.90
CA ARG A 161 9.25 8.26 10.06
C ARG A 161 9.50 9.32 9.01
N ASP A 162 9.93 10.48 9.45
CA ASP A 162 10.37 11.56 8.59
C ASP A 162 11.80 11.31 8.10
N ARG A 163 12.11 11.81 6.91
CA ARG A 163 13.48 11.79 6.37
C ARG A 163 13.70 12.94 5.40
N TYR A 164 14.94 13.32 5.25
CA TYR A 164 15.37 14.27 4.22
C TYR A 164 16.01 13.51 3.05
N VAL A 165 15.77 13.99 1.84
CA VAL A 165 16.42 13.48 0.62
C VAL A 165 17.04 14.64 -0.16
N PRO A 166 18.14 14.41 -0.92
CA PRO A 166 18.76 15.45 -1.71
C PRO A 166 17.84 16.00 -2.82
N LEU A 167 17.92 17.30 -3.04
CA LEU A 167 17.28 17.99 -4.15
C LEU A 167 18.37 18.39 -5.17
N SER A 168 18.30 17.86 -6.40
CA SER A 168 19.25 18.26 -7.43
C SER A 168 18.91 19.64 -8.01
N PRO A 169 19.92 20.43 -8.48
CA PRO A 169 19.68 21.72 -9.12
C PRO A 169 18.73 21.62 -10.32
N THR A 170 18.88 20.61 -11.15
CA THR A 170 18.01 20.35 -12.32
C THR A 170 16.57 20.12 -11.88
N LEU A 171 16.34 19.30 -10.85
CA LEU A 171 15.00 19.06 -10.32
C LEU A 171 14.38 20.33 -9.75
N LEU A 172 15.15 21.14 -9.01
CA LEU A 172 14.68 22.42 -8.47
C LEU A 172 14.22 23.36 -9.59
N THR A 173 14.99 23.46 -10.68
CA THR A 173 14.62 24.28 -11.85
C THR A 173 13.31 23.79 -12.46
N THR A 174 13.15 22.48 -12.64
CA THR A 174 11.92 21.88 -13.18
C THR A 174 10.71 22.14 -12.27
N LEU A 175 10.88 21.98 -10.96
CA LEU A 175 9.80 22.24 -9.98
C LEU A 175 9.34 23.71 -9.99
N ARG A 176 10.24 24.67 -10.23
CA ARG A 176 9.90 26.11 -10.30
C ARG A 176 9.08 26.49 -11.53
N VAL A 177 9.15 25.72 -12.59
CA VAL A 177 8.42 25.96 -13.86
C VAL A 177 7.01 25.33 -13.81
N LEU A 178 6.74 24.45 -12.86
CA LEU A 178 5.41 23.87 -12.72
C LEU A 178 4.39 24.94 -12.35
N PRO A 179 3.25 25.04 -13.06
CA PRO A 179 2.13 25.87 -12.66
C PRO A 179 1.62 25.44 -11.28
N VAL A 180 1.16 26.39 -10.48
CA VAL A 180 0.64 26.15 -9.13
C VAL A 180 -0.53 25.15 -9.17
N ASP A 181 -1.38 25.23 -10.18
CA ASP A 181 -2.50 24.31 -10.42
C ASP A 181 -2.04 22.85 -10.66
N ALA A 182 -0.88 22.66 -11.27
CA ALA A 182 -0.29 21.34 -11.49
C ALA A 182 0.36 20.76 -10.21
N ALA A 183 0.69 21.60 -9.24
CA ALA A 183 1.13 21.15 -7.92
C ALA A 183 -0.05 20.62 -7.08
N GLU A 184 -1.26 21.13 -7.31
CA GLU A 184 -2.49 20.57 -6.74
C GLU A 184 -2.89 19.23 -7.39
N ASP A 185 -2.64 19.07 -8.70
CA ASP A 185 -2.82 17.79 -9.40
C ASP A 185 -1.88 16.68 -8.87
N LEU A 186 -0.72 17.04 -8.34
CA LEU A 186 0.16 16.11 -7.60
C LEU A 186 -0.51 15.56 -6.34
N ALA A 187 -1.36 16.36 -5.69
CA ALA A 187 -2.07 16.02 -4.47
C ALA A 187 -3.45 15.34 -4.70
N VAL A 188 -4.14 15.68 -5.81
CA VAL A 188 -5.57 15.34 -6.04
C VAL A 188 -5.78 14.02 -6.80
N SER A 189 -4.79 13.47 -7.50
CA SER A 189 -4.93 12.21 -8.26
C SER A 189 -5.18 10.95 -7.42
N GLY A 190 -5.75 11.07 -6.23
CA GLY A 190 -5.85 10.07 -5.16
C GLY A 190 -7.20 9.50 -4.83
N ASP A 191 -8.28 10.01 -5.35
CA ASP A 191 -9.64 9.55 -5.04
C ASP A 191 -10.38 9.05 -6.30
N ARG A 192 -9.98 7.88 -6.80
CA ARG A 192 -10.84 7.02 -7.64
C ARG A 192 -10.49 5.56 -7.45
#